data_dff5bd968d80e13de62c62b6480588b3
#
_entry.id   dff5bd968d80e13de62c62b6480588b3
#
_cell.length_a   1.000
_cell.length_b   1.000
_cell.length_c   1.000
_cell.angle_alpha   90.00
_cell.angle_beta   90.00
_cell.angle_gamma   90.00
#
_symmetry.space_group_name_H-M   'P 1'
#
loop_
_entity.id
_entity.type
_entity.pdbx_description
1 polymer ?
#
loop_
_entity_poly.entity_id
_entity_poly.type
_entity_poly.pdbx_seq_one_letter_code
_entity_poly.pdbx_strand_id
1 'polypeptide(L)'
;VEGGTSVLDGKTFIGPTGEKGKEAEGEDELRFENGMLVSVGCADWGFGASSYQTKVEGDTINFSSEMISAKHGKIVWNGTVKGDTINATYVWTKKRWYWKDAHQEKWLKGTVKK
;
A
#
# COMPACT_ATOMS: atom_id res chain seq x y z
N VAL A 1 -15.63 18.28 3.70
CA VAL A 1 -15.35 17.45 2.53
C VAL A 1 -14.81 16.11 3.00
N GLU A 2 -15.45 15.06 2.55
CA GLU A 2 -14.87 13.76 2.79
C GLU A 2 -13.51 13.67 2.14
N GLY A 3 -12.68 12.78 2.64
CA GLY A 3 -11.33 12.63 2.18
C GLY A 3 -11.27 12.35 0.69
N GLY A 4 -10.53 13.14 -0.02
CA GLY A 4 -10.27 12.93 -1.43
C GLY A 4 -8.95 12.20 -1.63
N THR A 5 -8.58 12.03 -2.88
CA THR A 5 -7.33 11.35 -3.23
C THR A 5 -6.09 12.17 -2.91
N SER A 6 -6.25 13.44 -2.53
CA SER A 6 -5.13 14.32 -2.24
C SER A 6 -4.81 14.49 -0.75
N VAL A 7 -5.59 13.87 0.14
CA VAL A 7 -5.44 14.06 1.59
C VAL A 7 -4.06 13.63 2.09
N LEU A 8 -3.50 12.60 1.52
CA LEU A 8 -2.20 12.08 1.92
C LEU A 8 -1.05 12.55 1.01
N ASP A 9 -1.35 13.30 -0.02
CA ASP A 9 -0.33 13.78 -0.96
C ASP A 9 0.76 14.57 -0.23
N GLY A 10 2.00 14.31 -0.63
CA GLY A 10 3.18 14.94 -0.02
C GLY A 10 3.73 14.17 1.16
N LYS A 11 3.05 13.11 1.59
CA LYS A 11 3.51 12.28 2.71
C LYS A 11 4.24 11.04 2.19
N THR A 12 5.32 10.70 2.87
CA THR A 12 6.07 9.48 2.62
C THR A 12 6.20 8.74 3.94
N PHE A 13 5.89 7.45 3.91
CA PHE A 13 5.99 6.60 5.09
C PHE A 13 7.02 5.52 4.84
N ILE A 14 7.81 5.20 5.85
CA ILE A 14 8.79 4.12 5.76
C ILE A 14 8.70 3.26 7.01
N GLY A 15 8.84 1.96 6.85
CA GLY A 15 8.82 1.06 7.99
C GLY A 15 8.88 -0.41 7.59
N PRO A 16 8.88 -1.28 8.60
CA PRO A 16 8.97 -2.72 8.36
C PRO A 16 7.74 -3.27 7.67
N THR A 17 7.97 -4.30 6.89
CA THR A 17 6.92 -5.04 6.20
C THR A 17 7.24 -6.53 6.26
N GLY A 18 6.22 -7.36 6.26
CA GLY A 18 6.38 -8.80 6.29
C GLY A 18 5.09 -9.51 5.93
N GLU A 19 5.12 -10.83 5.98
CA GLU A 19 3.96 -11.65 5.73
C GLU A 19 3.00 -11.60 6.93
N LYS A 20 1.72 -11.74 6.64
CA LYS A 20 0.68 -11.74 7.67
C LYS A 20 0.97 -12.81 8.73
N GLY A 21 1.01 -12.38 9.99
CA GLY A 21 1.26 -13.28 11.11
C GLY A 21 2.72 -13.64 11.32
N LYS A 22 3.63 -13.04 10.56
CA LYS A 22 5.06 -13.29 10.70
C LYS A 22 5.81 -11.99 11.00
N GLU A 23 7.06 -12.14 11.40
CA GLU A 23 7.92 -10.99 11.67
C GLU A 23 8.28 -10.25 10.39
N ALA A 24 8.80 -9.06 10.55
CA ALA A 24 9.24 -8.25 9.42
C ALA A 24 10.33 -8.96 8.63
N GLU A 25 10.22 -8.91 7.31
CA GLU A 25 11.22 -9.47 6.40
C GLU A 25 12.02 -8.40 5.68
N GLY A 26 11.65 -7.13 5.88
CA GLY A 26 12.33 -6.01 5.24
C GLY A 26 11.61 -4.72 5.55
N GLU A 27 11.95 -3.70 4.79
CA GLU A 27 11.30 -2.39 4.87
C GLU A 27 10.78 -1.97 3.51
N ASP A 28 9.73 -1.14 3.52
CA ASP A 28 9.22 -0.54 2.30
C ASP A 28 8.92 0.92 2.56
N GLU A 29 8.86 1.67 1.49
CA GLU A 29 8.55 3.09 1.53
C GLU A 29 7.31 3.31 0.67
N LEU A 30 6.31 3.96 1.27
CA LEU A 30 5.08 4.33 0.57
C LEU A 30 5.08 5.84 0.37
N ARG A 31 4.92 6.25 -0.88
CA ARG A 31 4.84 7.67 -1.24
C ARG A 31 3.45 7.98 -1.75
N PHE A 32 2.88 9.05 -1.22
CA PHE A 32 1.59 9.58 -1.68
C PHE A 32 1.86 10.89 -2.37
N GLU A 33 1.67 10.92 -3.67
CA GLU A 33 1.92 12.15 -4.45
C GLU A 33 1.02 12.20 -5.68
N ASN A 34 0.53 13.38 -5.99
CA ASN A 34 -0.30 13.63 -7.17
C ASN A 34 -1.51 12.71 -7.28
N GLY A 35 -2.13 12.37 -6.13
CA GLY A 35 -3.26 11.46 -6.09
C GLY A 35 -2.89 10.00 -6.30
N MET A 36 -1.62 9.67 -6.24
CA MET A 36 -1.11 8.33 -6.52
C MET A 36 -0.35 7.76 -5.32
N LEU A 37 -0.44 6.45 -5.17
CA LEU A 37 0.34 5.71 -4.19
C LEU A 37 1.45 4.96 -4.91
N VAL A 38 2.68 5.10 -4.40
CA VAL A 38 3.83 4.37 -4.92
C VAL A 38 4.43 3.56 -3.77
N SER A 39 4.61 2.25 -3.99
CA SER A 39 5.39 1.42 -3.09
C SER A 39 6.75 1.18 -3.75
N VAL A 40 7.81 1.68 -3.13
CA VAL A 40 9.16 1.58 -3.70
C VAL A 40 9.56 0.13 -3.91
N GLY A 41 9.25 -0.76 -2.95
CA GLY A 41 9.56 -2.17 -3.09
C GLY A 41 8.77 -2.84 -4.21
N CYS A 42 7.49 -2.49 -4.35
CA CYS A 42 6.65 -3.07 -5.39
C CYS A 42 6.99 -2.54 -6.78
N ALA A 43 7.54 -1.33 -6.86
CA ALA A 43 7.92 -0.75 -8.15
C ALA A 43 8.97 -1.60 -8.87
N ASP A 44 9.85 -2.25 -8.13
CA ASP A 44 10.87 -3.14 -8.70
C ASP A 44 10.26 -4.35 -9.38
N TRP A 45 9.01 -4.67 -9.06
CA TRP A 45 8.27 -5.79 -9.63
C TRP A 45 7.29 -5.35 -10.73
N GLY A 46 7.39 -4.11 -11.17
CA GLY A 46 6.53 -3.59 -12.23
C GLY A 46 5.19 -3.06 -11.74
N PHE A 47 5.00 -2.90 -10.44
CA PHE A 47 3.80 -2.27 -9.88
C PHE A 47 4.05 -0.77 -9.76
N GLY A 48 3.68 -0.05 -10.79
CA GLY A 48 3.86 1.40 -10.82
C GLY A 48 2.89 2.13 -9.91
N ALA A 49 2.92 3.46 -9.97
CA ALA A 49 2.02 4.30 -9.20
C ALA A 49 0.57 4.00 -9.55
N SER A 50 -0.30 4.00 -8.56
CA SER A 50 -1.73 3.79 -8.73
C SER A 50 -2.51 4.81 -7.92
N SER A 51 -3.65 5.22 -8.43
CA SER A 51 -4.51 6.14 -7.68
C SER A 51 -4.92 5.51 -6.35
N TYR A 52 -5.07 6.35 -5.35
CA TYR A 52 -5.55 5.89 -4.05
C TYR A 52 -6.79 6.67 -3.66
N GLN A 53 -7.61 6.07 -2.79
CA GLN A 53 -8.81 6.69 -2.28
C GLN A 53 -8.70 6.79 -0.77
N THR A 54 -9.30 7.81 -0.20
CA THR A 54 -9.27 8.03 1.24
C THR A 54 -10.64 8.28 1.81
N LYS A 55 -10.79 7.95 3.07
CA LYS A 55 -11.96 8.28 3.86
C LYS A 55 -11.49 8.75 5.22
N VAL A 56 -11.81 9.97 5.58
CA VAL A 56 -11.42 10.54 6.86
C VAL A 56 -12.48 10.24 7.91
N GLU A 57 -12.05 9.68 9.03
CA GLU A 57 -12.92 9.38 10.16
C GLU A 57 -12.25 9.91 11.44
N GLY A 58 -12.68 11.09 11.90
CA GLY A 58 -12.06 11.72 13.04
C GLY A 58 -10.61 12.07 12.74
N ASP A 59 -9.68 11.54 13.52
CA ASP A 59 -8.25 11.74 13.34
C ASP A 59 -7.59 10.63 12.53
N THR A 60 -8.38 9.72 11.98
CA THR A 60 -7.89 8.58 11.21
C THR A 60 -8.25 8.74 9.74
N ILE A 61 -7.31 8.43 8.86
CA ILE A 61 -7.52 8.42 7.42
C ILE A 61 -7.41 6.98 6.94
N ASN A 62 -8.51 6.45 6.40
CA ASN A 62 -8.48 5.13 5.76
C ASN A 62 -8.15 5.31 4.29
N PHE A 63 -7.29 4.47 3.77
CA PHE A 63 -6.95 4.55 2.34
C PHE A 63 -7.00 3.18 1.69
N SER A 64 -7.17 3.18 0.38
CA SER A 64 -7.11 1.97 -0.44
C SER A 64 -6.52 2.31 -1.80
N SER A 65 -5.86 1.33 -2.39
CA SER A 65 -5.30 1.46 -3.73
C SER A 65 -5.17 0.09 -4.36
N GLU A 66 -5.22 0.05 -5.69
CA GLU A 66 -5.04 -1.19 -6.43
C GLU A 66 -3.94 -0.97 -7.46
N MET A 67 -2.87 -1.74 -7.33
CA MET A 67 -1.73 -1.69 -8.25
C MET A 67 -1.80 -2.90 -9.19
N ILE A 68 -1.61 -2.67 -10.48
CA ILE A 68 -1.69 -3.72 -11.48
C ILE A 68 -0.39 -3.81 -12.25
N SER A 69 0.12 -5.05 -12.41
CA SER A 69 1.28 -5.33 -13.25
C SER A 69 0.90 -6.38 -14.26
N ALA A 70 1.21 -6.14 -15.53
CA ALA A 70 0.93 -7.09 -16.60
C ALA A 70 1.63 -8.44 -16.39
N LYS A 71 2.79 -8.43 -15.74
CA LYS A 71 3.58 -9.63 -15.50
C LYS A 71 3.37 -10.27 -14.15
N HIS A 72 3.09 -9.46 -13.12
CA HIS A 72 3.13 -9.94 -11.74
C HIS A 72 1.78 -9.94 -11.02
N GLY A 73 0.71 -9.56 -11.71
CA GLY A 73 -0.63 -9.63 -11.15
C GLY A 73 -1.10 -8.32 -10.54
N LYS A 74 -1.69 -8.41 -9.36
CA LYS A 74 -2.33 -7.27 -8.73
C LYS A 74 -2.01 -7.22 -7.24
N ILE A 75 -1.86 -6.00 -6.72
CA ILE A 75 -1.73 -5.78 -5.29
C ILE A 75 -2.83 -4.81 -4.86
N VAL A 76 -3.61 -5.20 -3.86
CA VAL A 76 -4.63 -4.35 -3.27
C VAL A 76 -4.13 -3.88 -1.91
N TRP A 77 -4.05 -2.58 -1.73
CA TRP A 77 -3.64 -1.94 -0.49
C TRP A 77 -4.83 -1.45 0.29
N ASN A 78 -4.84 -1.70 1.59
CA ASN A 78 -5.80 -1.13 2.52
C ASN A 78 -5.05 -0.75 3.78
N GLY A 79 -5.35 0.41 4.33
CA GLY A 79 -4.68 0.80 5.55
C GLY A 79 -5.26 2.03 6.19
N THR A 80 -4.65 2.41 7.30
CA THR A 80 -5.05 3.58 8.06
C THR A 80 -3.82 4.43 8.36
N VAL A 81 -4.02 5.74 8.37
CA VAL A 81 -3.00 6.71 8.77
C VAL A 81 -3.56 7.48 9.95
N LYS A 82 -2.81 7.51 11.04
CA LYS A 82 -3.17 8.28 12.22
C LYS A 82 -1.96 9.07 12.67
N GLY A 83 -2.03 10.39 12.56
CA GLY A 83 -0.88 11.24 12.82
C GLY A 83 0.25 10.94 11.86
N ASP A 84 1.40 10.56 12.40
CA ASP A 84 2.59 10.25 11.61
C ASP A 84 2.79 8.75 11.41
N THR A 85 1.80 7.93 11.76
CA THR A 85 1.91 6.48 11.72
C THR A 85 0.97 5.89 10.68
N ILE A 86 1.45 4.91 9.93
CA ILE A 86 0.65 4.16 8.97
C ILE A 86 0.61 2.69 9.36
N ASN A 87 -0.58 2.10 9.27
CA ASN A 87 -0.77 0.66 9.39
C ASN A 87 -1.48 0.21 8.13
N ALA A 88 -0.83 -0.62 7.34
CA ALA A 88 -1.37 -1.06 6.08
C ALA A 88 -1.26 -2.55 5.92
N THR A 89 -2.17 -3.10 5.15
CA THR A 89 -2.08 -4.49 4.69
C THR A 89 -2.20 -4.47 3.18
N TYR A 90 -1.56 -5.42 2.54
CA TYR A 90 -1.70 -5.55 1.10
C TYR A 90 -1.77 -7.01 0.72
N VAL A 91 -2.53 -7.26 -0.33
CA VAL A 91 -2.78 -8.61 -0.82
C VAL A 91 -2.31 -8.68 -2.27
N TRP A 92 -1.37 -9.57 -2.51
CA TRP A 92 -0.88 -9.83 -3.86
C TRP A 92 -1.58 -11.06 -4.40
N THR A 93 -2.10 -10.94 -5.62
CA THR A 93 -2.71 -12.07 -6.33
C THR A 93 -2.22 -12.09 -7.77
N LYS A 94 -2.09 -13.27 -8.31
CA LYS A 94 -1.72 -13.45 -9.71
C LYS A 94 -2.49 -14.64 -10.27
N LYS A 95 -3.27 -14.41 -11.28
CA LYS A 95 -3.99 -15.48 -11.95
C LYS A 95 -3.06 -16.37 -12.74
N ARG A 96 -3.27 -17.68 -12.59
CA ARG A 96 -2.53 -18.69 -13.36
C ARG A 96 -3.54 -19.55 -14.09
N TRP A 97 -3.40 -19.65 -15.39
CA TRP A 97 -4.37 -20.37 -16.21
C TRP A 97 -4.31 -21.88 -16.02
N TYR A 98 -3.21 -22.41 -15.47
CA TYR A 98 -2.98 -23.84 -15.32
C TYR A 98 -2.85 -24.28 -13.86
N TRP A 99 -3.10 -23.39 -12.91
CA TRP A 99 -2.87 -23.67 -11.50
C TRP A 99 -3.74 -22.76 -10.64
N LYS A 100 -3.70 -22.97 -9.33
CA LYS A 100 -4.36 -22.05 -8.40
C LYS A 100 -3.78 -20.65 -8.53
N ASP A 101 -4.61 -19.65 -8.36
CA ASP A 101 -4.15 -18.28 -8.32
C ASP A 101 -3.13 -18.11 -7.19
N ALA A 102 -2.05 -17.40 -7.47
CA ALA A 102 -1.11 -17.05 -6.42
C ALA A 102 -1.75 -16.02 -5.50
N HIS A 103 -1.51 -16.15 -4.21
CA HIS A 103 -2.10 -15.28 -3.20
C HIS A 103 -1.14 -15.12 -2.05
N GLN A 104 -0.89 -13.87 -1.64
CA GLN A 104 -0.03 -13.59 -0.50
C GLN A 104 -0.53 -12.34 0.21
N GLU A 105 -0.71 -12.43 1.53
CA GLU A 105 -1.12 -11.29 2.34
C GLU A 105 0.07 -10.81 3.15
N LYS A 106 0.26 -9.50 3.18
CA LYS A 106 1.38 -8.88 3.88
C LYS A 106 0.92 -7.67 4.67
N TRP A 107 1.75 -7.23 5.59
CA TRP A 107 1.49 -6.06 6.42
C TRP A 107 2.65 -5.07 6.30
N LEU A 108 2.36 -3.81 6.58
CA LEU A 108 3.38 -2.75 6.65
C LEU A 108 2.99 -1.79 7.76
N LYS A 109 3.93 -1.50 8.62
CA LYS A 109 3.76 -0.49 9.68
C LYS A 109 4.90 0.49 9.57
N GLY A 110 4.56 1.77 9.45
CA GLY A 110 5.60 2.76 9.24
C GLY A 110 5.28 4.08 9.87
N THR A 111 6.22 5.00 9.70
CA THR A 111 6.08 6.37 10.18
C THR A 111 6.49 7.32 9.06
N VAL A 112 6.04 8.56 9.20
CA VAL A 112 6.39 9.61 8.23
C VAL A 112 7.90 9.77 8.17
N LYS A 113 8.42 9.75 6.96
CA LYS A 113 9.83 10.02 6.70
C LYS A 113 10.03 11.52 6.71
N LYS A 114 10.93 11.96 7.53
CA LYS A 114 11.26 13.38 7.66
C LYS A 114 12.54 13.73 6.95
#